data_e7e0609b89654fc821f050f8c2d4dce0
#
_entry.id   e7e0609b89654fc821f050f8c2d4dce0
#
_cell.length_a   1.000
_cell.length_b   1.000
_cell.length_c   1.000
_cell.angle_alpha   90.00
_cell.angle_beta   90.00
_cell.angle_gamma   90.00
#
_symmetry.space_group_name_H-M   'P 1'
#
loop_
_entity.id
_entity.type
_entity.pdbx_description
1 polymer ?
#
loop_
_entity_poly.entity_id
_entity_poly.type
_entity_poly.pdbx_seq_one_letter_code
_entity_poly.pdbx_strand_id
1 'polypeptide(L)'
;MKKDVVAGIGEIGKPILKLLSKQNITVGFDLKPDLMNQRIFEKYKNLKTSFLHIAIPATSRFSKNVLKLSKKFQPECIVIHSTIKPGTTAELQAKLSIPVIYSATRGV
;
A
#
# COMPACT_ATOMS: atom_id res chain seq x y z
N MET A 1 13.09 11.85 -8.17
CA MET A 1 11.70 12.03 -7.71
C MET A 1 11.06 10.66 -7.50
N LYS A 2 10.36 10.49 -6.41
CA LYS A 2 9.73 9.22 -6.03
C LYS A 2 8.26 9.44 -5.73
N LYS A 3 7.51 8.33 -5.69
CA LYS A 3 6.08 8.37 -5.35
C LYS A 3 5.79 7.45 -4.18
N ASP A 4 4.67 7.69 -3.52
CA ASP A 4 4.06 6.75 -2.59
C ASP A 4 2.89 6.06 -3.29
N VAL A 5 2.63 4.82 -2.91
CA VAL A 5 1.51 4.04 -3.44
C VAL A 5 0.61 3.61 -2.29
N VAL A 6 -0.70 3.80 -2.45
CA VAL A 6 -1.69 3.28 -1.51
C VAL A 6 -2.42 2.15 -2.23
N ALA A 7 -2.22 0.92 -1.77
CA ALA A 7 -2.89 -0.26 -2.32
C ALA A 7 -4.12 -0.59 -1.49
N GLY A 8 -5.27 -0.60 -2.15
CA GLY A 8 -6.57 -0.76 -1.50
C GLY A 8 -7.22 0.59 -1.26
N ILE A 9 -8.16 0.97 -2.14
CA ILE A 9 -8.83 2.28 -2.07
C ILE A 9 -10.25 2.09 -1.53
N GLY A 10 -10.34 1.49 -0.35
CA GLY A 10 -11.58 1.32 0.38
C GLY A 10 -11.70 2.33 1.51
N GLU A 11 -12.42 1.95 2.58
CA GLU A 11 -12.68 2.83 3.71
C GLU A 11 -11.40 3.32 4.41
N ILE A 12 -10.38 2.47 4.48
CA ILE A 12 -9.10 2.82 5.12
C ILE A 12 -8.18 3.52 4.14
N GLY A 13 -8.02 2.96 2.94
CA GLY A 13 -7.06 3.45 1.97
C GLY A 13 -7.41 4.80 1.35
N LYS A 14 -8.69 5.07 1.14
CA LYS A 14 -9.13 6.33 0.52
C LYS A 14 -8.74 7.56 1.35
N PRO A 15 -9.00 7.59 2.68
CA PRO A 15 -8.55 8.72 3.50
C PRO A 15 -7.03 8.86 3.52
N ILE A 16 -6.29 7.75 3.54
CA ILE A 16 -4.82 7.76 3.53
C ILE A 16 -4.32 8.37 2.22
N LEU A 17 -4.86 7.92 1.10
CA LEU A 17 -4.51 8.44 -0.22
C LEU A 17 -4.75 9.95 -0.30
N LYS A 18 -5.89 10.41 0.19
CA LYS A 18 -6.24 11.82 0.20
C LYS A 18 -5.27 12.64 1.05
N LEU A 19 -4.92 12.14 2.24
CA LEU A 19 -4.02 12.82 3.14
C LEU A 19 -2.61 12.91 2.56
N LEU A 20 -2.06 11.81 2.08
CA LEU A 20 -0.71 11.77 1.52
C LEU A 20 -0.58 12.59 0.25
N SER A 21 -1.63 12.63 -0.57
CA SER A 21 -1.62 13.38 -1.83
C SER A 21 -1.46 14.88 -1.64
N LYS A 22 -1.72 15.39 -0.44
CA LYS A 22 -1.53 16.80 -0.11
C LYS A 22 -0.06 17.17 0.06
N GLN A 23 0.79 16.20 0.37
CA GLN A 23 2.19 16.45 0.70
C GLN A 23 3.17 15.81 -0.27
N ASN A 24 2.79 14.70 -0.86
CA ASN A 24 3.67 13.89 -1.70
C ASN A 24 2.97 13.48 -2.98
N ILE A 25 3.77 13.13 -4.00
CA ILE A 25 3.24 12.45 -5.17
C ILE A 25 2.76 11.07 -4.69
N THR A 26 1.46 10.84 -4.76
CA THR A 26 0.84 9.61 -4.27
C THR A 26 -0.13 9.08 -5.30
N VAL A 27 -0.07 7.79 -5.57
CA VAL A 27 -1.01 7.11 -6.48
C VAL A 27 -1.75 6.03 -5.73
N GLY A 28 -3.02 5.84 -6.09
CA GLY A 28 -3.84 4.76 -5.55
C GLY A 28 -3.86 3.58 -6.50
N PHE A 29 -3.79 2.38 -5.95
CA PHE A 29 -3.92 1.15 -6.71
C PHE A 29 -5.00 0.27 -6.10
N ASP A 30 -5.89 -0.27 -6.93
CA ASP A 30 -6.93 -1.20 -6.49
C ASP A 30 -7.19 -2.23 -7.59
N LEU A 31 -7.58 -3.43 -7.19
CA LEU A 31 -7.99 -4.46 -8.14
C LEU A 31 -9.29 -4.10 -8.86
N LYS A 32 -10.07 -3.18 -8.26
CA LYS A 32 -11.25 -2.62 -8.91
C LYS A 32 -10.85 -1.32 -9.60
N PRO A 33 -10.72 -1.31 -10.94
CA PRO A 33 -10.25 -0.13 -11.67
C PRO A 33 -11.09 1.13 -11.43
N ASP A 34 -12.37 0.96 -11.14
CA ASP A 34 -13.28 2.08 -10.89
C ASP A 34 -12.90 2.93 -9.69
N LEU A 35 -12.16 2.36 -8.74
CA LEU A 35 -11.71 3.06 -7.54
C LEU A 35 -10.43 3.85 -7.77
N MET A 36 -9.76 3.64 -8.91
CA MET A 36 -8.47 4.26 -9.21
C MET A 36 -8.65 5.53 -10.04
N ASN A 37 -7.76 6.48 -9.82
CA ASN A 37 -7.58 7.59 -10.75
C ASN A 37 -6.54 7.16 -11.78
N GLN A 38 -7.00 6.60 -12.91
CA GLN A 38 -6.14 6.05 -13.95
C GLN A 38 -5.19 7.09 -14.54
N ARG A 39 -5.64 8.33 -14.66
CA ARG A 39 -4.81 9.42 -15.20
C ARG A 39 -3.59 9.68 -14.32
N ILE A 40 -3.79 9.77 -13.02
CA ILE A 40 -2.70 10.01 -12.07
C ILE A 40 -1.79 8.80 -12.01
N PHE A 41 -2.36 7.59 -11.99
CA PHE A 41 -1.58 6.36 -11.97
C PHE A 41 -0.64 6.29 -13.19
N GLU A 42 -1.17 6.53 -14.39
CA GLU A 42 -0.37 6.51 -15.61
C GLU A 42 0.68 7.61 -15.65
N LYS A 43 0.34 8.80 -15.14
CA LYS A 43 1.26 9.94 -15.11
C LYS A 43 2.54 9.62 -14.33
N TYR A 44 2.40 8.91 -13.21
CA TYR A 44 3.52 8.66 -12.30
C TYR A 44 4.00 7.21 -12.27
N LYS A 45 3.57 6.39 -13.23
CA LYS A 45 3.88 4.95 -13.21
C LYS A 45 5.38 4.64 -13.26
N ASN A 46 6.18 5.49 -13.87
CA ASN A 46 7.61 5.25 -14.03
C ASN A 46 8.46 5.76 -12.86
N LEU A 47 7.86 6.43 -11.90
CA LEU A 47 8.59 6.87 -10.72
C LEU A 47 8.82 5.69 -9.78
N LYS A 48 9.99 5.70 -9.12
CA LYS A 48 10.29 4.70 -8.09
C LYS A 48 9.33 4.88 -6.91
N THR A 49 8.98 3.78 -6.27
CA THR A 49 8.08 3.79 -5.12
C THR A 49 8.88 3.88 -3.83
N SER A 50 8.61 4.91 -3.05
CA SER A 50 9.22 5.10 -1.74
C SER A 50 8.49 4.24 -0.70
N PHE A 51 7.24 4.58 -0.40
CA PHE A 51 6.41 3.83 0.55
C PHE A 51 5.25 3.17 -0.18
N LEU A 52 5.04 1.90 0.12
CA LEU A 52 3.85 1.17 -0.30
C LEU A 52 2.95 1.01 0.93
N HIS A 53 1.85 1.74 0.94
CA HIS A 53 0.86 1.68 2.01
C HIS A 53 -0.17 0.60 1.66
N ILE A 54 -0.33 -0.36 2.56
CA ILE A 54 -1.23 -1.51 2.36
C ILE A 54 -2.50 -1.30 3.16
N ALA A 55 -3.63 -1.19 2.46
CA ALA A 55 -4.96 -1.05 3.06
C ALA A 55 -5.96 -2.04 2.44
N ILE A 56 -5.45 -3.18 1.98
CA ILE A 56 -6.29 -4.24 1.40
C ILE A 56 -6.95 -5.06 2.51
N PRO A 57 -8.05 -5.78 2.21
CA PRO A 57 -8.71 -6.64 3.20
C PRO A 57 -7.78 -7.71 3.76
N ALA A 58 -7.88 -7.95 5.07
CA ALA A 58 -7.05 -8.94 5.76
C ALA A 58 -7.67 -10.33 5.65
N THR A 59 -7.67 -10.89 4.46
CA THR A 59 -8.15 -12.23 4.17
C THR A 59 -7.03 -13.26 4.35
N SER A 60 -7.33 -14.54 4.15
CA SER A 60 -6.32 -15.60 4.17
C SER A 60 -5.22 -15.43 3.14
N ARG A 61 -5.45 -14.58 2.12
CA ARG A 61 -4.47 -14.30 1.06
C ARG A 61 -3.71 -12.99 1.29
N PHE A 62 -3.86 -12.38 2.45
CA PHE A 62 -3.26 -11.08 2.73
C PHE A 62 -1.75 -11.07 2.46
N SER A 63 -1.02 -11.98 3.10
CA SER A 63 0.44 -12.03 2.95
C SER A 63 0.87 -12.25 1.50
N LYS A 64 0.19 -13.16 0.82
CA LYS A 64 0.45 -13.45 -0.59
C LYS A 64 0.22 -12.22 -1.46
N ASN A 65 -0.86 -11.49 -1.20
CA ASN A 65 -1.18 -10.28 -1.95
C ASN A 65 -0.16 -9.16 -1.68
N VAL A 66 0.28 -9.01 -0.43
CA VAL A 66 1.32 -8.03 -0.10
C VAL A 66 2.62 -8.35 -0.82
N LEU A 67 3.02 -9.62 -0.88
CA LEU A 67 4.23 -10.01 -1.60
C LEU A 67 4.13 -9.72 -3.09
N LYS A 68 2.96 -9.94 -3.70
CA LYS A 68 2.72 -9.60 -5.10
C LYS A 68 2.82 -8.10 -5.34
N LEU A 69 2.24 -7.29 -4.44
CA LEU A 69 2.29 -5.84 -4.54
C LEU A 69 3.71 -5.32 -4.37
N SER A 70 4.47 -5.91 -3.46
CA SER A 70 5.87 -5.56 -3.26
C SER A 70 6.68 -5.83 -4.52
N LYS A 71 6.44 -6.96 -5.17
CA LYS A 71 7.12 -7.30 -6.42
C LYS A 71 6.74 -6.35 -7.55
N LYS A 72 5.47 -5.95 -7.60
CA LYS A 72 4.96 -5.04 -8.64
C LYS A 72 5.56 -3.63 -8.51
N PHE A 73 5.56 -3.08 -7.32
CA PHE A 73 5.95 -1.69 -7.09
C PHE A 73 7.39 -1.50 -6.62
N GLN A 74 8.03 -2.56 -6.15
CA GLN A 74 9.41 -2.53 -5.64
C GLN A 74 9.66 -1.35 -4.68
N PRO A 75 8.87 -1.24 -3.58
CA PRO A 75 9.00 -0.11 -2.67
C PRO A 75 10.26 -0.21 -1.83
N GLU A 76 10.66 0.93 -1.26
CA GLU A 76 11.75 0.98 -0.28
C GLU A 76 11.28 0.57 1.11
N CYS A 77 9.98 0.74 1.39
CA CYS A 77 9.38 0.40 2.68
C CYS A 77 7.91 0.08 2.49
N ILE A 78 7.39 -0.86 3.29
CA ILE A 78 5.96 -1.20 3.30
C ILE A 78 5.37 -0.77 4.62
N VAL A 79 4.22 -0.09 4.58
CA VAL A 79 3.45 0.32 5.75
C VAL A 79 2.08 -0.34 5.70
N ILE A 80 1.76 -1.18 6.67
CA ILE A 80 0.50 -1.91 6.71
C ILE A 80 -0.50 -1.17 7.59
N HIS A 81 -1.62 -0.79 7.00
CA HIS A 81 -2.73 -0.12 7.69
C HIS A 81 -3.90 -1.05 7.97
N SER A 82 -3.95 -2.20 7.30
CA SER A 82 -5.01 -3.19 7.50
C SER A 82 -4.93 -3.79 8.90
N THR A 83 -6.09 -4.15 9.46
CA THR A 83 -6.12 -4.88 10.73
C THR A 83 -5.74 -6.33 10.44
N ILE A 84 -4.60 -6.77 10.95
CA ILE A 84 -4.04 -8.10 10.67
C ILE A 84 -3.83 -8.89 11.95
N LYS A 85 -3.68 -10.20 11.80
CA LYS A 85 -3.42 -11.09 12.93
C LYS A 85 -2.01 -10.88 13.48
N PRO A 86 -1.80 -11.11 14.79
CA PRO A 86 -0.45 -11.08 15.38
C PRO A 86 0.48 -12.01 14.61
N GLY A 87 1.72 -11.56 14.42
CA GLY A 87 2.73 -12.36 13.73
C GLY A 87 2.78 -12.17 12.22
N THR A 88 1.76 -11.57 11.60
CA THR A 88 1.73 -11.35 10.15
C THR A 88 2.87 -10.45 9.68
N THR A 89 3.13 -9.36 10.41
CA THR A 89 4.22 -8.44 10.07
C THR A 89 5.57 -9.14 10.13
N ALA A 90 5.79 -9.96 11.17
CA ALA A 90 7.04 -10.71 11.32
C ALA A 90 7.20 -11.74 10.18
N GLU A 91 6.11 -12.40 9.81
CA GLU A 91 6.12 -13.35 8.69
C GLU A 91 6.51 -12.65 7.38
N LEU A 92 5.93 -11.49 7.11
CA LEU A 92 6.26 -10.71 5.92
C LEU A 92 7.70 -10.21 5.96
N GLN A 93 8.16 -9.72 7.13
CA GLN A 93 9.52 -9.24 7.27
C GLN A 93 10.54 -10.34 7.01
N ALA A 94 10.22 -11.58 7.37
CA ALA A 94 11.09 -12.73 7.11
C ALA A 94 11.25 -13.03 5.61
N LYS A 95 10.28 -12.63 4.80
CA LYS A 95 10.27 -12.89 3.36
C LYS A 95 10.72 -11.72 2.51
N LEU A 96 10.87 -10.54 3.10
CA LEU A 96 11.21 -9.31 2.40
C LEU A 96 12.50 -8.71 2.94
N SER A 97 13.31 -8.15 2.05
CA SER A 97 14.56 -7.49 2.41
C SER A 97 14.37 -6.02 2.80
N ILE A 98 13.18 -5.49 2.59
CA ILE A 98 12.86 -4.09 2.91
C ILE A 98 12.07 -4.02 4.23
N PRO A 99 12.10 -2.87 4.93
CA PRO A 99 11.34 -2.73 6.17
C PRO A 99 9.84 -2.89 5.97
N VAL A 100 9.18 -3.58 6.89
CA VAL A 100 7.72 -3.72 6.94
C VAL A 100 7.26 -3.16 8.29
N ILE A 101 6.50 -2.07 8.24
CA ILE A 101 6.02 -1.36 9.41
C ILE A 101 4.51 -1.59 9.53
N TYR A 102 4.05 -1.88 10.74
CA TYR A 102 2.63 -1.99 11.02
C TYR A 102 2.13 -0.71 11.67
N SER A 103 1.19 -0.06 11.02
CA SER A 103 0.58 1.18 11.50
C SER A 103 -0.93 1.01 11.46
N ALA A 104 -1.47 0.38 12.49
CA ALA A 104 -2.91 0.14 12.55
C ALA A 104 -3.67 1.46 12.53
N THR A 105 -4.48 1.66 11.49
CA THR A 105 -5.36 2.80 11.41
C THR A 105 -6.67 2.41 12.07
N ARG A 106 -6.93 3.00 13.22
CA ARG A 106 -8.23 2.82 13.86
C ARG A 106 -9.18 3.79 13.20
N GLY A 107 -10.22 3.26 12.57
CA GLY A 107 -11.31 4.09 12.08
C GLY A 107 -11.96 4.79 13.26
N VAL A 108 -12.03 6.06 13.16
CA VAL A 108 -12.73 6.86 14.15
C VAL A 108 -14.06 7.28 13.57
#